data_c130ad52add8ebbd2807c6c14905e68e
#
_entry.id   c130ad52add8ebbd2807c6c14905e68e
#
_cell.length_a   1.000
_cell.length_b   1.000
_cell.length_c   1.000
_cell.angle_alpha   90.00
_cell.angle_beta   90.00
_cell.angle_gamma   90.00
#
_symmetry.space_group_name_H-M   'P 1'
#
loop_
_entity.id
_entity.type
_entity.pdbx_description
1 polymer ?
#
loop_
_entity_poly.entity_id
_entity_poly.type
_entity_poly.pdbx_seq_one_letter_code
_entity_poly.pdbx_strand_id
1 'polypeptide(L)'
;MIKKILLATMIAGSFGAGVAVTAPAMAAVVVVREAPPPPRDEVAPPARRGYAWQNGHWEWRNNHYVWTRGTWVKERRGYRYNQPTWAERDGKWVMQRGAWARGDADGDGVRNGQDARPNNPNRN
;
A
#
# COMPACT_ATOMS: atom_id res chain seq x y z
N MET A 1 65.52 -2.98 19.88
CA MET A 1 65.03 -3.42 18.56
C MET A 1 63.65 -4.00 18.67
N ILE A 2 62.76 -3.35 18.15
CA ILE A 2 61.35 -3.75 18.19
C ILE A 2 61.12 -4.72 17.05
N LYS A 3 60.96 -5.97 17.38
CA LYS A 3 60.51 -6.94 16.41
C LYS A 3 59.01 -6.79 16.26
N LYS A 4 58.61 -6.22 15.16
CA LYS A 4 57.23 -6.21 14.79
C LYS A 4 56.83 -7.62 14.41
N ILE A 5 56.14 -8.24 15.29
CA ILE A 5 55.44 -9.47 14.98
C ILE A 5 54.23 -9.05 14.20
N LEU A 6 54.28 -9.22 12.92
CA LEU A 6 53.09 -9.16 12.09
C LEU A 6 52.29 -10.41 12.40
N LEU A 7 51.32 -10.24 13.28
CA LEU A 7 50.27 -11.22 13.41
C LEU A 7 49.37 -11.03 12.19
N ALA A 8 49.64 -11.79 11.18
CA ALA A 8 48.66 -11.93 10.12
C ALA A 8 47.48 -12.72 10.68
N THR A 9 46.53 -12.01 11.19
CA THR A 9 45.25 -12.61 11.52
C THR A 9 44.57 -12.94 10.21
N MET A 10 44.75 -14.14 9.77
CA MET A 10 43.88 -14.70 8.74
C MET A 10 42.50 -14.80 9.36
N ILE A 11 41.71 -13.80 9.12
CA ILE A 11 40.26 -13.92 9.27
C ILE A 11 39.84 -14.85 8.15
N ALA A 12 39.73 -16.11 8.46
CA ALA A 12 38.95 -17.01 7.64
C ALA A 12 37.51 -16.46 7.68
N GLY A 13 37.18 -15.67 6.69
CA GLY A 13 35.81 -15.29 6.47
C GLY A 13 35.03 -16.57 6.26
N SER A 14 34.37 -17.03 7.29
CA SER A 14 33.29 -17.97 7.09
C SER A 14 32.24 -17.24 6.25
N PHE A 15 32.24 -17.52 4.99
CA PHE A 15 31.06 -17.26 4.16
C PHE A 15 29.99 -18.21 4.69
N GLY A 16 29.36 -17.81 5.79
CA GLY A 16 28.04 -18.30 6.08
C GLY A 16 27.21 -17.89 4.89
N ALA A 17 26.66 -18.85 4.17
CA ALA A 17 25.61 -18.58 3.22
C ALA A 17 24.52 -17.89 4.02
N GLY A 18 24.57 -16.56 4.06
CA GLY A 18 23.53 -15.75 4.62
C GLY A 18 22.30 -16.02 3.77
N VAL A 19 21.38 -16.78 4.31
CA VAL A 19 20.04 -16.78 3.79
C VAL A 19 19.60 -15.33 3.92
N ALA A 20 19.61 -14.61 2.81
CA ALA A 20 19.00 -13.30 2.76
C ALA A 20 17.53 -13.52 3.04
N VAL A 21 17.13 -13.39 4.29
CA VAL A 21 15.74 -13.28 4.64
C VAL A 21 15.31 -11.94 4.07
N THR A 22 14.75 -11.96 2.89
CA THR A 22 14.05 -10.81 2.37
C THR A 22 12.83 -10.63 3.26
N ALA A 23 12.98 -9.83 4.29
CA ALA A 23 11.82 -9.34 5.00
C ALA A 23 10.91 -8.64 3.99
N PRO A 24 9.62 -8.95 3.96
CA PRO A 24 8.70 -8.20 3.10
C PRO A 24 8.90 -6.73 3.44
N ALA A 25 9.23 -5.94 2.43
CA ALA A 25 9.31 -4.50 2.59
C ALA A 25 7.92 -4.03 3.01
N MET A 26 7.72 -3.85 4.30
CA MET A 26 6.55 -3.14 4.79
C MET A 26 6.69 -1.71 4.28
N ALA A 27 5.78 -1.32 3.39
CA ALA A 27 5.69 0.06 2.96
C ALA A 27 5.63 0.92 4.22
N ALA A 28 6.59 1.84 4.36
CA ALA A 28 6.65 2.72 5.51
C ALA A 28 5.32 3.44 5.68
N VAL A 29 4.73 3.34 6.85
CA VAL A 29 3.49 4.06 7.19
C VAL A 29 3.84 5.54 7.29
N VAL A 30 3.18 6.36 6.50
CA VAL A 30 3.34 7.81 6.56
C VAL A 30 2.52 8.36 7.71
N VAL A 31 3.17 8.99 8.67
CA VAL A 31 2.54 9.63 9.83
C VAL A 31 2.90 11.11 9.83
N VAL A 32 1.91 11.98 9.85
CA VAL A 32 2.07 13.43 9.79
C VAL A 32 1.30 14.07 10.94
N ARG A 33 1.88 15.09 11.55
CA ARG A 33 1.22 15.85 12.63
C ARG A 33 0.28 16.93 12.11
N GLU A 34 0.50 17.38 10.89
CA GLU A 34 -0.30 18.40 10.23
C GLU A 34 -1.49 17.77 9.53
N ALA A 35 -2.68 18.34 9.70
CA ALA A 35 -3.88 17.87 9.02
C ALA A 35 -3.78 18.08 7.51
N PRO A 36 -4.24 17.12 6.70
CA PRO A 36 -4.30 17.32 5.26
C PRO A 36 -5.29 18.43 4.91
N PRO A 37 -5.04 19.18 3.83
CA PRO A 37 -6.02 20.14 3.33
C PRO A 37 -7.32 19.44 2.93
N PRO A 38 -8.42 20.18 2.81
CA PRO A 38 -9.67 19.62 2.27
C PRO A 38 -9.44 18.99 0.90
N PRO A 39 -10.10 17.84 0.60
CA PRO A 39 -10.01 17.23 -0.72
C PRO A 39 -10.41 18.21 -1.82
N ARG A 40 -9.72 18.16 -2.93
CA ARG A 40 -10.12 18.93 -4.12
C ARG A 40 -11.29 18.25 -4.80
N ASP A 41 -12.21 19.05 -5.32
CA ASP A 41 -13.30 18.55 -6.11
C ASP A 41 -12.78 18.10 -7.47
N GLU A 42 -12.78 16.80 -7.69
CA GLU A 42 -12.54 16.20 -9.00
C GLU A 42 -13.77 15.45 -9.45
N VAL A 43 -14.18 15.69 -10.69
CA VAL A 43 -15.27 14.93 -11.28
C VAL A 43 -14.72 13.56 -11.68
N ALA A 44 -15.26 12.50 -11.07
CA ALA A 44 -14.94 11.15 -11.48
C ALA A 44 -15.45 10.93 -12.92
N PRO A 45 -14.59 10.38 -13.82
CA PRO A 45 -15.03 10.09 -15.17
C PRO A 45 -16.06 8.95 -15.17
N PRO A 46 -16.80 8.77 -16.27
CA PRO A 46 -17.71 7.63 -16.41
C PRO A 46 -16.98 6.31 -16.20
N ALA A 47 -17.69 5.32 -15.67
CA ALA A 47 -17.12 4.01 -15.42
C ALA A 47 -16.44 3.43 -16.67
N ARG A 48 -15.24 2.90 -16.47
CA ARG A 48 -14.45 2.27 -17.53
C ARG A 48 -14.35 0.78 -17.27
N ARG A 49 -14.78 -0.02 -18.22
CA ARG A 49 -14.76 -1.48 -18.10
C ARG A 49 -13.33 -2.00 -17.91
N GLY A 50 -13.14 -2.86 -16.91
CA GLY A 50 -11.85 -3.46 -16.58
C GLY A 50 -10.93 -2.57 -15.75
N TYR A 51 -11.43 -1.41 -15.30
CA TYR A 51 -10.68 -0.48 -14.47
C TYR A 51 -11.51 0.03 -13.30
N ALA A 52 -10.84 0.30 -12.20
CA ALA A 52 -11.41 0.99 -11.06
C ALA A 52 -10.84 2.42 -11.01
N TRP A 53 -11.67 3.37 -10.60
CA TRP A 53 -11.22 4.75 -10.42
C TRP A 53 -10.58 4.92 -9.05
N GLN A 54 -9.35 5.39 -9.03
CA GLN A 54 -8.69 5.86 -7.83
C GLN A 54 -8.93 7.36 -7.70
N ASN A 55 -9.60 7.78 -6.62
CA ASN A 55 -9.83 9.19 -6.38
C ASN A 55 -8.54 9.97 -6.22
N GLY A 56 -8.56 11.22 -6.67
CA GLY A 56 -7.51 12.17 -6.31
C GLY A 56 -7.40 12.28 -4.79
N HIS A 57 -6.20 12.45 -4.30
CA HIS A 57 -5.92 12.51 -2.88
C HIS A 57 -4.65 13.28 -2.58
N TRP A 58 -4.49 13.70 -1.32
CA TRP A 58 -3.26 14.29 -0.85
C TRP A 58 -2.24 13.21 -0.54
N GLU A 59 -1.00 13.45 -0.97
CA GLU A 59 0.15 12.66 -0.57
C GLU A 59 1.13 13.55 0.18
N TRP A 60 1.87 12.97 1.12
CA TRP A 60 2.93 13.66 1.84
C TRP A 60 4.27 13.40 1.16
N ARG A 61 4.86 14.45 0.61
CA ARG A 61 6.17 14.40 -0.05
C ARG A 61 6.99 15.63 0.30
N ASN A 62 8.27 15.45 0.57
CA ASN A 62 9.19 16.56 0.86
C ASN A 62 8.65 17.52 1.93
N ASN A 63 8.11 16.97 3.01
CA ASN A 63 7.56 17.73 4.15
C ASN A 63 6.37 18.65 3.82
N HIS A 64 5.61 18.33 2.77
CA HIS A 64 4.37 19.05 2.45
C HIS A 64 3.36 18.14 1.76
N TYR A 65 2.11 18.59 1.76
CA TYR A 65 1.05 17.91 1.05
C TYR A 65 1.08 18.24 -0.44
N VAL A 66 1.01 17.21 -1.27
CA VAL A 66 0.95 17.33 -2.73
C VAL A 66 -0.31 16.65 -3.21
N TRP A 67 -1.09 17.32 -4.05
CA TRP A 67 -2.27 16.73 -4.65
C TRP A 67 -1.90 15.76 -5.77
N THR A 68 -2.39 14.54 -5.67
CA THR A 68 -2.30 13.52 -6.72
C THR A 68 -3.65 13.38 -7.39
N ARG A 69 -3.71 13.61 -8.69
CA ARG A 69 -4.94 13.47 -9.46
C ARG A 69 -5.44 12.05 -9.47
N GLY A 70 -6.75 11.90 -9.58
CA GLY A 70 -7.37 10.60 -9.80
C GLY A 70 -6.84 9.92 -11.05
N THR A 71 -6.78 8.62 -11.04
CA THR A 71 -6.30 7.79 -12.14
C THR A 71 -7.04 6.47 -12.20
N TRP A 72 -6.93 5.81 -13.34
CA TRP A 72 -7.45 4.47 -13.51
C TRP A 72 -6.45 3.44 -12.99
N VAL A 73 -6.95 2.47 -12.22
CA VAL A 73 -6.20 1.29 -11.82
C VAL A 73 -6.85 0.05 -12.43
N LYS A 74 -6.03 -0.88 -12.90
CA LYS A 74 -6.55 -2.09 -13.51
C LYS A 74 -7.35 -2.90 -12.48
N GLU A 75 -8.57 -3.26 -12.85
CA GLU A 75 -9.44 -4.06 -12.00
C GLU A 75 -8.83 -5.41 -11.67
N ARG A 76 -8.96 -5.80 -10.41
CA ARG A 76 -8.52 -7.09 -9.92
C ARG A 76 -9.72 -7.95 -9.60
N ARG A 77 -9.91 -9.00 -10.37
CA ARG A 77 -11.07 -9.87 -10.26
C ARG A 77 -11.19 -10.50 -8.88
N GLY A 78 -12.37 -10.41 -8.28
CA GLY A 78 -12.62 -10.93 -6.95
C GLY A 78 -12.14 -10.03 -5.81
N TYR A 79 -11.68 -8.81 -6.12
CA TYR A 79 -11.21 -7.83 -5.16
C TYR A 79 -11.97 -6.51 -5.29
N ARG A 80 -12.07 -5.82 -4.18
CA ARG A 80 -12.57 -4.45 -4.12
C ARG A 80 -11.40 -3.49 -3.94
N TYR A 81 -11.43 -2.38 -4.64
CA TYR A 81 -10.47 -1.32 -4.45
C TYR A 81 -10.89 -0.40 -3.31
N ASN A 82 -10.05 -0.28 -2.30
CA ASN A 82 -10.23 0.67 -1.23
C ASN A 82 -9.48 1.95 -1.59
N GLN A 83 -10.18 3.08 -1.52
CA GLN A 83 -9.62 4.38 -1.85
C GLN A 83 -8.55 4.80 -0.83
N PRO A 84 -7.52 5.53 -1.26
CA PRO A 84 -6.56 6.13 -0.34
C PRO A 84 -7.24 7.19 0.52
N THR A 85 -6.99 7.15 1.81
CA THR A 85 -7.55 8.10 2.78
C THR A 85 -6.56 8.48 3.85
N TRP A 86 -6.79 9.63 4.49
CA TRP A 86 -6.10 10.03 5.70
C TRP A 86 -7.00 9.79 6.90
N ALA A 87 -6.46 9.18 7.94
CA ALA A 87 -7.16 8.95 9.19
C ALA A 87 -6.42 9.62 10.35
N GLU A 88 -7.15 10.32 11.22
CA GLU A 88 -6.58 10.86 12.44
C GLU A 88 -6.55 9.80 13.53
N ARG A 89 -5.39 9.67 14.17
CA ARG A 89 -5.19 8.80 15.34
C ARG A 89 -4.27 9.49 16.34
N ASP A 90 -4.75 9.73 17.55
CA ASP A 90 -3.96 10.33 18.64
C ASP A 90 -3.28 11.66 18.25
N GLY A 91 -3.99 12.54 17.57
CA GLY A 91 -3.48 13.82 17.10
C GLY A 91 -2.51 13.74 15.93
N LYS A 92 -2.36 12.58 15.31
CA LYS A 92 -1.53 12.33 14.14
C LYS A 92 -2.36 11.85 12.97
N TRP A 93 -1.94 12.22 11.79
CA TRP A 93 -2.58 11.80 10.55
C TRP A 93 -1.81 10.65 9.91
N VAL A 94 -2.51 9.58 9.63
CA VAL A 94 -1.96 8.36 9.04
C VAL A 94 -2.52 8.16 7.65
N MET A 95 -1.63 8.01 6.66
CA MET A 95 -2.02 7.72 5.30
C MET A 95 -2.38 6.25 5.15
N GLN A 96 -3.61 5.98 4.74
CA GLN A 96 -4.06 4.68 4.28
C GLN A 96 -4.01 4.67 2.76
N ARG A 97 -3.07 3.98 2.20
CA ARG A 97 -2.92 3.87 0.74
C ARG A 97 -4.06 3.07 0.14
N GLY A 98 -4.40 3.40 -1.11
CA GLY A 98 -5.31 2.58 -1.88
C GLY A 98 -4.80 1.15 -2.00
N ALA A 99 -5.69 0.19 -1.82
CA ALA A 99 -5.33 -1.21 -1.81
C ALA A 99 -6.48 -2.09 -2.30
N TRP A 100 -6.12 -3.23 -2.83
CA TRP A 100 -7.08 -4.27 -3.17
C TRP A 100 -7.32 -5.16 -1.97
N ALA A 101 -8.58 -5.38 -1.63
CA ALA A 101 -8.99 -6.30 -0.58
C ALA A 101 -9.97 -7.31 -1.14
N ARG A 102 -9.86 -8.55 -0.67
CA ARG A 102 -10.92 -9.53 -0.92
C ARG A 102 -12.20 -9.03 -0.28
N GLY A 103 -13.25 -8.99 -1.05
CA GLY A 103 -14.52 -8.47 -0.60
C GLY A 103 -15.67 -9.12 -1.34
N ASP A 104 -16.84 -8.60 -1.04
CA ASP A 104 -18.06 -8.90 -1.73
C ASP A 104 -18.15 -7.96 -2.95
N ALA A 105 -17.80 -8.45 -4.12
CA ALA A 105 -17.68 -7.62 -5.33
C ALA A 105 -19.03 -7.19 -5.89
N ASP A 106 -20.09 -7.93 -5.58
CA ASP A 106 -21.45 -7.66 -6.07
C ASP A 106 -22.40 -7.11 -5.01
N GLY A 107 -21.94 -7.00 -3.75
CA GLY A 107 -22.71 -6.42 -2.66
C GLY A 107 -23.80 -7.34 -2.09
N ASP A 108 -23.73 -8.65 -2.31
CA ASP A 108 -24.72 -9.62 -1.81
C ASP A 108 -24.53 -10.02 -0.34
N GLY A 109 -23.47 -9.55 0.30
CA GLY A 109 -23.12 -9.87 1.68
C GLY A 109 -22.31 -11.15 1.85
N VAL A 110 -21.98 -11.84 0.78
CA VAL A 110 -21.16 -13.05 0.77
C VAL A 110 -19.75 -12.74 0.28
N ARG A 111 -18.73 -13.22 1.01
CA ARG A 111 -17.35 -13.06 0.58
C ARG A 111 -17.10 -13.81 -0.72
N ASN A 112 -16.36 -13.21 -1.65
CA ASN A 112 -16.07 -13.78 -2.96
C ASN A 112 -15.49 -15.20 -2.91
N GLY A 113 -14.74 -15.55 -1.86
CA GLY A 113 -14.20 -16.91 -1.69
C GLY A 113 -15.23 -17.95 -1.25
N GLN A 114 -16.39 -17.53 -0.80
CA GLN A 114 -17.51 -18.38 -0.34
C GLN A 114 -18.71 -18.33 -1.28
N ASP A 115 -18.74 -17.32 -2.14
CA ASP A 115 -19.79 -17.13 -3.11
C ASP A 115 -19.50 -17.93 -4.39
N ALA A 116 -20.41 -18.80 -4.78
CA ALA A 116 -20.30 -19.57 -6.03
C ALA A 116 -20.38 -18.68 -7.28
N ARG A 117 -20.95 -17.49 -7.13
CA ARG A 117 -21.13 -16.50 -8.20
C ARG A 117 -20.87 -15.09 -7.69
N PRO A 118 -19.61 -14.70 -7.52
CA PRO A 118 -19.23 -13.45 -6.86
C PRO A 118 -19.73 -12.17 -7.56
N ASN A 119 -20.19 -12.26 -8.77
CA ASN A 119 -20.72 -11.12 -9.54
C ASN A 119 -22.25 -11.18 -9.72
N ASN A 120 -22.94 -12.03 -8.97
CA ASN A 120 -24.40 -12.16 -9.05
C ASN A 120 -25.02 -12.05 -7.65
N PRO A 121 -25.60 -10.89 -7.28
CA PRO A 121 -26.15 -10.68 -5.95
C PRO A 121 -27.38 -11.54 -5.62
N ASN A 122 -28.00 -12.15 -6.61
CA ASN A 122 -29.20 -12.96 -6.43
C ASN A 122 -28.92 -14.46 -6.22
N ARG A 123 -27.65 -14.87 -6.25
CA ARG A 123 -27.28 -16.27 -6.14
C ARG A 123 -25.95 -16.42 -5.41
N ASN A 124 -26.01 -17.05 -4.25
CA ASN A 124 -24.87 -17.44 -3.42
C ASN A 124 -24.45 -18.88 -3.73
#